data_fec425b703637cfebdb419dc81afe4d9
#
_entry.id   fec425b703637cfebdb419dc81afe4d9
#
_cell.length_a   1.000
_cell.length_b   1.000
_cell.length_c   1.000
_cell.angle_alpha   90.00
_cell.angle_beta   90.00
_cell.angle_gamma   90.00
#
_symmetry.space_group_name_H-M   'P 1'
#
loop_
_entity.id
_entity.type
_entity.pdbx_description
1 polymer ?
#
loop_
_entity_poly.entity_id
_entity_poly.type
_entity_poly.pdbx_seq_one_letter_code
_entity_poly.pdbx_strand_id
1 'polypeptide(L)'
;MNYTDSHIDKLETNLRALSARMPDLPFNEILLCRLMLHMGREMAAKFEQQIRPFGLAEAEFRVLTTLFSQPDGVAHPGDLCAFAAQSPANMSRISDALVSRNLITRVLSAQDRRRMVLRITEEGEELVRRLLPTMFVSLRGLLGEFTEAEQLLLISQLKRLYLNLEEAHKQDAPEQVP
;
A
#
# COMPACT_ATOMS: atom_id res chain seq x y z
N MET A 1 2.78 -13.46 -28.87
CA MET A 1 2.59 -14.08 -27.54
C MET A 1 1.10 -14.37 -27.43
N ASN A 2 0.72 -15.66 -27.53
CA ASN A 2 -0.69 -16.03 -27.47
C ASN A 2 -1.19 -15.82 -26.03
N TYR A 3 -2.01 -14.79 -25.82
CA TYR A 3 -2.78 -14.59 -24.59
C TYR A 3 -3.88 -15.66 -24.57
N THR A 4 -3.53 -16.86 -24.14
CA THR A 4 -4.50 -17.89 -23.82
C THR A 4 -5.32 -17.40 -22.64
N ASP A 5 -6.58 -17.06 -22.88
CA ASP A 5 -7.65 -16.92 -21.88
C ASP A 5 -7.20 -16.27 -20.56
N SER A 6 -6.82 -15.01 -20.61
CA SER A 6 -6.39 -14.32 -19.39
C SER A 6 -7.57 -14.26 -18.41
N HIS A 7 -7.30 -14.25 -17.14
CA HIS A 7 -8.36 -14.11 -16.12
C HIS A 7 -9.23 -12.87 -16.39
N ILE A 8 -8.63 -11.84 -16.99
CA ILE A 8 -9.28 -10.59 -17.40
C ILE A 8 -10.31 -10.84 -18.50
N ASP A 9 -9.98 -11.64 -19.53
CA ASP A 9 -10.87 -11.94 -20.64
C ASP A 9 -12.11 -12.72 -20.15
N LYS A 10 -11.93 -13.65 -19.22
CA LYS A 10 -13.02 -14.38 -18.58
C LYS A 10 -13.92 -13.47 -17.75
N LEU A 11 -13.31 -12.55 -17.01
CA LEU A 11 -14.02 -11.58 -16.20
C LEU A 11 -14.88 -10.66 -17.08
N GLU A 12 -14.31 -10.16 -18.17
CA GLU A 12 -15.02 -9.29 -19.11
C GLU A 12 -16.13 -10.05 -19.85
N THR A 13 -15.87 -11.29 -20.31
CA THR A 13 -16.87 -12.14 -20.96
C THR A 13 -18.06 -12.42 -20.04
N ASN A 14 -17.81 -12.76 -18.77
CA ASN A 14 -18.87 -12.98 -17.80
C ASN A 14 -19.68 -11.70 -17.52
N LEU A 15 -19.01 -10.56 -17.46
CA LEU A 15 -19.68 -9.28 -17.24
C LEU A 15 -20.52 -8.88 -18.46
N ARG A 16 -20.07 -9.13 -19.69
CA ARG A 16 -20.85 -8.93 -20.92
C ARG A 16 -22.10 -9.82 -20.94
N ALA A 17 -21.98 -11.08 -20.54
CA ALA A 17 -23.12 -11.98 -20.43
C ALA A 17 -24.14 -11.50 -19.38
N LEU A 18 -23.67 -10.93 -18.27
CA LEU A 18 -24.55 -10.33 -17.26
C LEU A 18 -25.26 -9.08 -17.80
N SER A 19 -24.52 -8.19 -18.47
CA SER A 19 -25.06 -6.96 -19.07
C SER A 19 -26.15 -7.26 -20.12
N ALA A 20 -26.03 -8.35 -20.88
CA ALA A 20 -27.06 -8.78 -21.80
C ALA A 20 -28.38 -9.15 -21.10
N ARG A 21 -28.35 -9.53 -19.82
CA ARG A 21 -29.52 -9.88 -19.00
C ARG A 21 -30.04 -8.72 -18.16
N MET A 22 -29.18 -7.68 -17.95
CA MET A 22 -29.47 -6.50 -17.14
C MET A 22 -29.03 -5.25 -17.93
N PRO A 23 -29.89 -4.68 -18.77
CA PRO A 23 -29.54 -3.56 -19.65
C PRO A 23 -29.00 -2.31 -18.92
N ASP A 24 -29.50 -2.08 -17.71
CA ASP A 24 -29.08 -0.92 -16.87
C ASP A 24 -27.82 -1.18 -16.04
N LEU A 25 -27.12 -2.31 -16.30
CA LEU A 25 -25.90 -2.63 -15.56
C LEU A 25 -24.80 -1.59 -15.85
N PRO A 26 -24.19 -0.96 -14.82
CA PRO A 26 -23.07 -0.02 -15.00
C PRO A 26 -21.79 -0.81 -15.34
N PHE A 27 -21.68 -1.24 -16.60
CA PHE A 27 -20.65 -2.17 -17.07
C PHE A 27 -19.23 -1.68 -16.81
N ASN A 28 -18.93 -0.43 -17.17
CA ASN A 28 -17.58 0.11 -17.03
C ASN A 28 -17.18 0.27 -15.57
N GLU A 29 -18.08 0.73 -14.73
CA GLU A 29 -17.86 0.94 -13.29
C GLU A 29 -17.58 -0.39 -12.60
N ILE A 30 -18.35 -1.42 -12.91
CA ILE A 30 -18.14 -2.77 -12.35
C ILE A 30 -16.82 -3.36 -12.86
N LEU A 31 -16.52 -3.21 -14.15
CA LEU A 31 -15.26 -3.71 -14.71
C LEU A 31 -14.06 -3.02 -14.05
N LEU A 32 -14.09 -1.69 -13.94
CA LEU A 32 -13.04 -0.92 -13.26
C LEU A 32 -12.85 -1.38 -11.81
N CYS A 33 -13.92 -1.50 -11.03
CA CYS A 33 -13.84 -1.98 -9.65
C CYS A 33 -13.24 -3.39 -9.57
N ARG A 34 -13.67 -4.30 -10.43
CA ARG A 34 -13.13 -5.67 -10.44
C ARG A 34 -11.66 -5.74 -10.82
N LEU A 35 -11.25 -4.95 -11.83
CA LEU A 35 -9.83 -4.85 -12.24
C LEU A 35 -8.97 -4.31 -11.09
N MET A 36 -9.39 -3.24 -10.43
CA MET A 36 -8.66 -2.66 -9.30
C MET A 36 -8.53 -3.64 -8.14
N LEU A 37 -9.62 -4.35 -7.78
CA LEU A 37 -9.57 -5.35 -6.70
C LEU A 37 -8.68 -6.55 -7.05
N HIS A 38 -8.69 -6.97 -8.32
CA HIS A 38 -7.81 -8.07 -8.75
C HIS A 38 -6.35 -7.63 -8.78
N MET A 39 -6.05 -6.50 -9.43
CA MET A 39 -4.69 -5.95 -9.46
C MET A 39 -4.13 -5.69 -8.07
N GLY A 40 -4.94 -5.13 -7.16
CA GLY A 40 -4.51 -4.88 -5.78
C GLY A 40 -4.05 -6.16 -5.08
N ARG A 41 -4.77 -7.27 -5.23
CA ARG A 41 -4.37 -8.57 -4.66
C ARG A 41 -3.09 -9.12 -5.28
N GLU A 42 -2.98 -9.09 -6.62
CA GLU A 42 -1.79 -9.57 -7.33
C GLU A 42 -0.56 -8.74 -6.98
N MET A 43 -0.72 -7.43 -6.90
CA MET A 43 0.36 -6.53 -6.50
C MET A 43 0.79 -6.78 -5.05
N ALA A 44 -0.16 -6.95 -4.12
CA ALA A 44 0.14 -7.26 -2.73
C ALA A 44 0.90 -8.59 -2.59
N ALA A 45 0.45 -9.63 -3.29
CA ALA A 45 1.13 -10.94 -3.29
C ALA A 45 2.55 -10.86 -3.87
N LYS A 46 2.73 -10.13 -4.97
CA LYS A 46 4.04 -9.89 -5.57
C LYS A 46 4.97 -9.10 -4.63
N PHE A 47 4.42 -8.13 -3.94
CA PHE A 47 5.14 -7.32 -2.96
C PHE A 47 5.61 -8.18 -1.78
N GLU A 48 4.71 -9.00 -1.22
CA GLU A 48 5.03 -9.91 -0.12
C GLU A 48 6.15 -10.89 -0.52
N GLN A 49 6.10 -11.42 -1.73
CA GLN A 49 7.15 -12.29 -2.27
C GLN A 49 8.54 -11.62 -2.26
N GLN A 50 8.60 -10.31 -2.51
CA GLN A 50 9.85 -9.55 -2.57
C GLN A 50 10.43 -9.21 -1.20
N ILE A 51 9.58 -8.94 -0.20
CA ILE A 51 10.02 -8.59 1.16
C ILE A 51 10.30 -9.83 2.01
N ARG A 52 9.67 -10.97 1.70
CA ARG A 52 9.82 -12.23 2.43
C ARG A 52 11.27 -12.71 2.62
N PRO A 53 12.18 -12.66 1.61
CA PRO A 53 13.58 -13.04 1.79
C PRO A 53 14.33 -12.18 2.82
N PHE A 54 13.84 -10.98 3.11
CA PHE A 54 14.39 -10.08 4.13
C PHE A 54 13.77 -10.32 5.52
N GLY A 55 12.87 -11.30 5.63
CA GLY A 55 12.17 -11.65 6.86
C GLY A 55 11.20 -10.57 7.33
N LEU A 56 10.67 -9.73 6.45
CA LEU A 56 9.73 -8.66 6.77
C LEU A 56 8.30 -9.04 6.39
N ALA A 57 7.36 -8.66 7.24
CA ALA A 57 5.95 -8.52 6.88
C ALA A 57 5.71 -7.17 6.20
N GLU A 58 4.61 -7.05 5.43
CA GLU A 58 4.27 -5.82 4.71
C GLU A 58 4.19 -4.59 5.63
N ALA A 59 3.54 -4.74 6.78
CA ALA A 59 3.40 -3.65 7.74
C ALA A 59 4.76 -3.22 8.35
N GLU A 60 5.65 -4.17 8.63
CA GLU A 60 7.02 -3.90 9.08
C GLU A 60 7.82 -3.14 8.02
N PHE A 61 7.71 -3.56 6.76
CA PHE A 61 8.33 -2.87 5.63
C PHE A 61 7.84 -1.43 5.51
N ARG A 62 6.51 -1.21 5.59
CA ARG A 62 5.93 0.14 5.53
C ARG A 62 6.44 1.03 6.65
N VAL A 63 6.52 0.52 7.87
CA VAL A 63 7.07 1.27 9.02
C VAL A 63 8.53 1.64 8.79
N LEU A 64 9.37 0.69 8.37
CA LEU A 64 10.79 0.94 8.10
C LEU A 64 11.00 1.96 6.98
N THR A 65 10.29 1.83 5.87
CA THR A 65 10.42 2.76 4.74
C THR A 65 9.88 4.15 5.07
N THR A 66 8.83 4.25 5.89
CA THR A 66 8.32 5.53 6.37
C THR A 66 9.36 6.22 7.27
N LEU A 67 9.94 5.50 8.23
CA LEU A 67 11.02 6.04 9.06
C LEU A 67 12.25 6.44 8.22
N PHE A 68 12.66 5.60 7.27
CA PHE A 68 13.78 5.88 6.37
C PHE A 68 13.54 7.14 5.51
N SER A 69 12.29 7.47 5.20
CA SER A 69 11.94 8.67 4.43
C SER A 69 11.96 9.97 5.26
N GLN A 70 11.97 9.86 6.60
CA GLN A 70 12.05 11.06 7.46
C GLN A 70 13.48 11.60 7.49
N PRO A 71 13.66 12.93 7.50
CA PRO A 71 14.99 13.55 7.48
C PRO A 71 15.89 13.12 8.63
N ASP A 72 15.32 12.86 9.82
CA ASP A 72 16.02 12.45 11.05
C ASP A 72 15.79 10.97 11.40
N GLY A 73 15.13 10.22 10.51
CA GLY A 73 14.81 8.82 10.72
C GLY A 73 13.81 8.55 11.85
N VAL A 74 13.01 9.54 12.24
CA VAL A 74 12.15 9.51 13.43
C VAL A 74 10.69 9.79 13.06
N ALA A 75 9.76 9.05 13.69
CA ALA A 75 8.33 9.33 13.58
C ALA A 75 7.58 8.97 14.87
N HIS A 76 6.43 9.62 15.10
CA HIS A 76 5.51 9.22 16.15
C HIS A 76 4.76 7.94 15.77
N PRO A 77 4.51 7.02 16.73
CA PRO A 77 3.71 5.81 16.45
C PRO A 77 2.33 6.11 15.87
N GLY A 78 1.69 7.21 16.27
CA GLY A 78 0.40 7.64 15.75
C GLY A 78 0.45 7.97 14.25
N ASP A 79 1.48 8.67 13.81
CA ASP A 79 1.68 9.00 12.39
C ASP A 79 1.94 7.73 11.57
N LEU A 80 2.73 6.80 12.12
CA LEU A 80 2.99 5.51 11.50
C LEU A 80 1.74 4.65 11.37
N CYS A 81 0.77 4.74 12.31
CA CYS A 81 -0.53 4.07 12.18
C CYS A 81 -1.25 4.49 10.90
N ALA A 82 -1.29 5.79 10.61
CA ALA A 82 -1.92 6.30 9.41
C ALA A 82 -1.20 5.85 8.12
N PHE A 83 0.13 6.00 8.07
CA PHE A 83 0.93 5.63 6.90
C PHE A 83 0.93 4.13 6.61
N ALA A 84 0.98 3.30 7.64
CA ALA A 84 0.97 1.84 7.50
C ALA A 84 -0.43 1.23 7.46
N ALA A 85 -1.49 2.04 7.57
CA ALA A 85 -2.88 1.59 7.68
C ALA A 85 -3.08 0.56 8.80
N GLN A 86 -2.53 0.84 9.99
CA GLN A 86 -2.54 -0.07 11.14
C GLN A 86 -3.26 0.54 12.33
N SER A 87 -3.90 -0.32 13.13
CA SER A 87 -4.43 0.09 14.43
C SER A 87 -3.28 0.36 15.43
N PRO A 88 -3.49 1.19 16.47
CA PRO A 88 -2.49 1.42 17.50
C PRO A 88 -2.00 0.13 18.20
N ALA A 89 -2.90 -0.83 18.44
CA ALA A 89 -2.55 -2.12 19.02
C ALA A 89 -1.62 -2.94 18.12
N ASN A 90 -1.90 -2.97 16.80
CA ASN A 90 -1.04 -3.67 15.85
C ASN A 90 0.29 -2.94 15.64
N MET A 91 0.28 -1.61 15.64
CA MET A 91 1.52 -0.81 15.57
C MET A 91 2.46 -1.11 16.75
N SER A 92 1.92 -1.30 17.96
CA SER A 92 2.74 -1.73 19.11
C SER A 92 3.44 -3.06 18.83
N ARG A 93 2.71 -4.06 18.32
CA ARG A 93 3.28 -5.39 18.00
C ARG A 93 4.32 -5.31 16.89
N ILE A 94 4.07 -4.52 15.83
CA ILE A 94 5.02 -4.29 14.74
C ILE A 94 6.29 -3.64 15.29
N SER A 95 6.14 -2.61 16.14
CA SER A 95 7.27 -1.93 16.75
C SER A 95 8.08 -2.87 17.64
N ASP A 96 7.43 -3.73 18.44
CA ASP A 96 8.12 -4.72 19.27
C ASP A 96 8.92 -5.71 18.41
N ALA A 97 8.35 -6.19 17.32
CA ALA A 97 9.03 -7.09 16.38
C ALA A 97 10.25 -6.42 15.74
N LEU A 98 10.14 -5.17 15.29
CA LEU A 98 11.24 -4.42 14.70
C LEU A 98 12.34 -4.07 15.71
N VAL A 99 11.97 -3.73 16.95
CA VAL A 99 12.92 -3.47 18.05
C VAL A 99 13.68 -4.75 18.41
N SER A 100 12.99 -5.89 18.52
CA SER A 100 13.65 -7.18 18.84
C SER A 100 14.69 -7.60 17.80
N ARG A 101 14.58 -7.08 16.58
CA ARG A 101 15.51 -7.31 15.46
C ARG A 101 16.54 -6.20 15.31
N ASN A 102 16.59 -5.25 16.23
CA ASN A 102 17.47 -4.08 16.19
C ASN A 102 17.32 -3.22 14.90
N LEU A 103 16.13 -3.22 14.29
CA LEU A 103 15.86 -2.43 13.07
C LEU A 103 15.35 -1.03 13.39
N ILE A 104 14.75 -0.86 14.57
CA ILE A 104 14.32 0.43 15.12
C ILE A 104 14.61 0.48 16.62
N THR A 105 14.61 1.69 17.18
CA THR A 105 14.66 1.94 18.63
C THR A 105 13.51 2.83 19.07
N ARG A 106 13.16 2.76 20.36
CA ARG A 106 12.26 3.69 21.02
C ARG A 106 13.09 4.74 21.75
N VAL A 107 12.87 6.00 21.41
CA VAL A 107 13.57 7.12 22.02
C VAL A 107 12.57 8.17 22.51
N LEU A 108 12.99 9.01 23.45
CA LEU A 108 12.18 10.17 23.85
C LEU A 108 12.28 11.24 22.75
N SER A 109 11.15 11.88 22.44
CA SER A 109 11.14 12.97 21.47
C SER A 109 12.05 14.11 21.95
N ALA A 110 12.86 14.66 21.04
CA ALA A 110 13.67 15.84 21.33
C ALA A 110 12.82 17.10 21.59
N GLN A 111 11.61 17.13 21.00
CA GLN A 111 10.68 18.25 21.12
C GLN A 111 9.78 18.16 22.38
N ASP A 112 9.40 16.94 22.76
CA ASP A 112 8.59 16.67 23.96
C ASP A 112 9.05 15.37 24.63
N ARG A 113 9.87 15.49 25.68
CA ARG A 113 10.43 14.36 26.42
C ARG A 113 9.37 13.48 27.12
N ARG A 114 8.09 13.85 27.07
CA ARG A 114 6.98 13.02 27.56
C ARG A 114 6.46 12.04 26.50
N ARG A 115 6.88 12.23 25.24
CA ARG A 115 6.45 11.41 24.11
C ARG A 115 7.54 10.48 23.63
N MET A 116 7.18 9.21 23.46
CA MET A 116 8.04 8.24 22.77
C MET A 116 7.89 8.37 21.27
N VAL A 117 8.99 8.26 20.56
CA VAL A 117 9.06 8.17 19.11
C VAL A 117 9.85 6.94 18.70
N LEU A 118 9.62 6.47 17.50
CA LEU A 118 10.38 5.40 16.88
C LEU A 118 11.47 5.99 16.01
N ARG A 119 12.67 5.45 16.11
CA ARG A 119 13.83 5.83 15.29
C ARG A 119 14.34 4.60 14.55
N ILE A 120 14.62 4.74 13.27
CA ILE A 120 15.31 3.71 12.49
C ILE A 120 16.76 3.62 12.96
N THR A 121 17.31 2.42 13.00
CA THR A 121 18.73 2.17 13.32
C THR A 121 19.54 2.12 12.03
N GLU A 122 20.87 2.07 12.17
CA GLU A 122 21.78 1.87 11.03
C GLU A 122 21.50 0.54 10.32
N GLU A 123 21.25 -0.53 11.06
CA GLU A 123 20.87 -1.84 10.53
C GLU A 123 19.52 -1.79 9.79
N GLY A 124 18.56 -1.03 10.33
CA GLY A 124 17.28 -0.80 9.67
C GLY A 124 17.43 -0.06 8.34
N GLU A 125 18.25 0.99 8.33
CA GLU A 125 18.56 1.73 7.10
C GLU A 125 19.28 0.88 6.06
N GLU A 126 20.29 0.09 6.47
CA GLU A 126 20.97 -0.83 5.57
C GLU A 126 20.05 -1.87 4.97
N LEU A 127 19.11 -2.40 5.78
CA LEU A 127 18.11 -3.34 5.30
C LEU A 127 17.23 -2.70 4.22
N VAL A 128 16.75 -1.48 4.44
CA VAL A 128 15.94 -0.72 3.47
C VAL A 128 16.76 -0.43 2.20
N ARG A 129 18.03 0.00 2.32
CA ARG A 129 18.90 0.27 1.16
C ARG A 129 19.16 -0.98 0.31
N ARG A 130 19.21 -2.17 0.90
CA ARG A 130 19.36 -3.44 0.17
C ARG A 130 18.07 -3.89 -0.49
N LEU A 131 16.94 -3.66 0.16
CA LEU A 131 15.63 -4.13 -0.30
C LEU A 131 15.06 -3.28 -1.42
N LEU A 132 15.07 -1.95 -1.29
CA LEU A 132 14.43 -1.04 -2.25
C LEU A 132 14.88 -1.22 -3.71
N PRO A 133 16.18 -1.43 -4.03
CA PRO A 133 16.60 -1.65 -5.41
C PRO A 133 15.95 -2.87 -6.07
N THR A 134 15.71 -3.95 -5.31
CA THR A 134 15.05 -5.15 -5.85
C THR A 134 13.59 -4.86 -6.24
N MET A 135 12.92 -4.01 -5.46
CA MET A 135 11.56 -3.56 -5.75
C MET A 135 11.51 -2.62 -6.95
N PHE A 136 12.49 -1.71 -7.09
CA PHE A 136 12.56 -0.79 -8.24
C PHE A 136 12.67 -1.55 -9.56
N VAL A 137 13.45 -2.61 -9.62
CA VAL A 137 13.56 -3.47 -10.81
C VAL A 137 12.20 -4.09 -11.15
N SER A 138 11.49 -4.60 -10.15
CA SER A 138 10.17 -5.21 -10.34
C SER A 138 9.12 -4.19 -10.79
N LEU A 139 9.11 -3.00 -10.19
CA LEU A 139 8.18 -1.93 -10.55
C LEU A 139 8.43 -1.41 -11.98
N ARG A 140 9.70 -1.25 -12.36
CA ARG A 140 10.07 -0.89 -13.74
C ARG A 140 9.65 -1.97 -14.73
N GLY A 141 9.81 -3.24 -14.40
CA GLY A 141 9.35 -4.34 -15.25
C GLY A 141 7.83 -4.38 -15.41
N LEU A 142 7.08 -4.01 -14.36
CA LEU A 142 5.62 -3.98 -14.39
C LEU A 142 5.07 -2.82 -15.22
N LEU A 143 5.71 -1.66 -15.13
CA LEU A 143 5.22 -0.42 -15.74
C LEU A 143 6.05 0.01 -16.98
N GLY A 144 7.01 -0.81 -17.40
CA GLY A 144 7.98 -0.44 -18.44
C GLY A 144 7.39 -0.25 -19.84
N GLU A 145 6.21 -0.79 -20.11
CA GLU A 145 5.49 -0.56 -21.37
C GLU A 145 4.67 0.74 -21.38
N PHE A 146 4.50 1.38 -20.22
CA PHE A 146 3.81 2.66 -20.11
C PHE A 146 4.80 3.81 -20.29
N THR A 147 4.50 4.73 -21.18
CA THR A 147 5.22 5.99 -21.28
C THR A 147 5.02 6.83 -20.00
N GLU A 148 5.91 7.77 -19.75
CA GLU A 148 5.78 8.68 -18.59
C GLU A 148 4.44 9.43 -18.60
N ALA A 149 3.96 9.88 -19.77
CA ALA A 149 2.67 10.54 -19.91
C ALA A 149 1.50 9.65 -19.53
N GLU A 150 1.52 8.36 -19.93
CA GLU A 150 0.50 7.39 -19.54
C GLU A 150 0.54 7.07 -18.04
N GLN A 151 1.74 6.97 -17.45
CA GLN A 151 1.89 6.79 -16.01
C GLN A 151 1.33 7.99 -15.25
N LEU A 152 1.63 9.22 -15.65
CA LEU A 152 1.11 10.43 -15.02
C LEU A 152 -0.42 10.55 -15.16
N LEU A 153 -0.96 10.20 -16.33
CA LEU A 153 -2.41 10.15 -16.53
C LEU A 153 -3.08 9.14 -15.58
N LEU A 154 -2.55 7.92 -15.51
CA LEU A 154 -3.06 6.87 -14.62
C LEU A 154 -3.01 7.30 -13.15
N ILE A 155 -1.88 7.88 -12.71
CA ILE A 155 -1.74 8.44 -11.35
C ILE A 155 -2.82 9.48 -11.08
N SER A 156 -3.07 10.39 -12.02
CA SER A 156 -4.11 11.44 -11.88
C SER A 156 -5.51 10.85 -11.71
N GLN A 157 -5.85 9.84 -12.53
CA GLN A 157 -7.17 9.17 -12.46
C GLN A 157 -7.34 8.38 -11.14
N LEU A 158 -6.32 7.67 -10.72
CA LEU A 158 -6.34 6.93 -9.45
C LEU A 158 -6.45 7.85 -8.24
N LYS A 159 -5.75 8.99 -8.24
CA LYS A 159 -5.88 10.01 -7.17
C LYS A 159 -7.30 10.55 -7.09
N ARG A 160 -7.91 10.88 -8.22
CA ARG A 160 -9.30 11.36 -8.26
C ARG A 160 -10.29 10.31 -7.73
N LEU A 161 -10.10 9.05 -8.13
CA LEU A 161 -10.93 7.95 -7.65
C LEU A 161 -10.75 7.73 -6.13
N TYR A 162 -9.54 7.82 -5.63
CA TYR A 162 -9.24 7.71 -4.21
C TYR A 162 -9.94 8.79 -3.38
N LEU A 163 -9.92 10.04 -3.85
CA LEU A 163 -10.63 11.14 -3.20
C LEU A 163 -12.15 10.93 -3.18
N ASN A 164 -12.72 10.43 -4.27
CA ASN A 164 -14.15 10.07 -4.31
C ASN A 164 -14.49 8.96 -3.29
N LEU A 165 -13.60 7.97 -3.13
CA LEU A 165 -13.79 6.89 -2.16
C LEU A 165 -13.72 7.41 -0.70
N GLU A 166 -12.78 8.32 -0.40
CA GLU A 166 -12.70 8.96 0.91
C GLU A 166 -13.97 9.77 1.23
N GLU A 167 -14.51 10.47 0.24
CA GLU A 167 -15.74 11.25 0.43
C GLU A 167 -16.95 10.35 0.68
N ALA A 168 -17.07 9.24 -0.05
CA ALA A 168 -18.12 8.25 0.17
C ALA A 168 -18.04 7.66 1.59
N HIS A 169 -16.86 7.32 2.08
CA HIS A 169 -16.68 6.81 3.44
C HIS A 169 -17.09 7.82 4.52
N LYS A 170 -16.92 9.14 4.28
CA LYS A 170 -17.37 10.16 5.22
C LYS A 170 -18.90 10.27 5.25
N GLN A 171 -19.56 10.06 4.11
CA GLN A 171 -21.02 10.10 4.00
C GLN A 171 -21.66 8.85 4.63
N ASP A 172 -21.00 7.71 4.55
CA ASP A 172 -21.48 6.44 5.11
C ASP A 172 -21.18 6.30 6.63
N ALA A 173 -20.36 7.18 7.20
CA ALA A 173 -20.10 7.18 8.63
C ALA A 173 -21.38 7.52 9.40
N PRO A 174 -21.89 6.67 10.34
CA PRO A 174 -23.09 7.00 11.11
C PRO A 174 -22.85 8.31 11.86
N GLU A 175 -23.80 9.25 11.75
CA GLU A 175 -23.82 10.45 12.59
C GLU A 175 -23.66 9.98 14.04
N GLN A 176 -22.59 10.39 14.69
CA GLN A 176 -22.44 10.18 16.13
C GLN A 176 -23.56 10.98 16.79
N VAL A 177 -24.64 10.28 17.12
CA VAL A 177 -25.72 10.84 17.95
C VAL A 177 -25.08 11.25 19.28
N PRO A 178 -25.26 12.51 19.71
CA PRO A 178 -24.67 13.03 20.95
C PRO A 178 -25.21 12.36 22.20
#